data_dcb588b362c7602424b1525c798070d1
#
_entry.id   dcb588b362c7602424b1525c798070d1
#
_cell.length_a   1.000
_cell.length_b   1.000
_cell.length_c   1.000
_cell.angle_alpha   90.00
_cell.angle_beta   90.00
_cell.angle_gamma   90.00
#
_symmetry.space_group_name_H-M   'P 1'
#
loop_
_entity.id
_entity.type
_entity.pdbx_description
1 polymer ?
#
loop_
_entity_poly.entity_id
_entity_poly.type
_entity_poly.pdbx_seq_one_letter_code
_entity_poly.pdbx_strand_id
1 'polypeptide(L)'
;KASSYMLEEGFDEVFHLKGGILKYFEEVPSDQSMWDGECFVFDNRVTVRHDLAPGSFDQCHACRHPVSAEDMASVLYEEGISCARCYDSLPEKTRQRAIERQRQITLAKVRNQPHPIGQPQHLASPNAKVD
;
A
#
# COMPACT_ATOMS: atom_id res chain seq x y z
N LYS A 1 12.42 4.90 -19.85
CA LYS A 1 11.47 4.01 -20.58
C LYS A 1 10.10 4.67 -20.74
N ALA A 2 9.43 5.17 -19.67
CA ALA A 2 8.12 5.81 -19.79
C ALA A 2 8.16 7.07 -20.67
N SER A 3 9.13 7.96 -20.43
CA SER A 3 9.28 9.19 -21.23
C SER A 3 9.58 8.89 -22.70
N SER A 4 10.41 7.89 -22.99
CA SER A 4 10.68 7.48 -24.39
C SER A 4 9.43 6.96 -25.07
N TYR A 5 8.64 6.14 -24.37
CA TYR A 5 7.37 5.65 -24.89
C TYR A 5 6.39 6.79 -25.19
N MET A 6 6.26 7.76 -24.29
CA MET A 6 5.36 8.91 -24.50
C MET A 6 5.77 9.74 -25.72
N LEU A 7 7.08 9.97 -25.94
CA LEU A 7 7.59 10.65 -27.14
C LEU A 7 7.29 9.85 -28.41
N GLU A 8 7.42 8.52 -28.36
CA GLU A 8 7.08 7.63 -29.49
C GLU A 8 5.58 7.65 -29.82
N GLU A 9 4.72 7.81 -28.81
CA GLU A 9 3.27 7.95 -28.98
C GLU A 9 2.82 9.35 -29.45
N GLY A 10 3.78 10.27 -29.71
CA GLY A 10 3.52 11.57 -30.32
C GLY A 10 3.25 12.70 -29.33
N PHE A 11 3.60 12.56 -28.06
CA PHE A 11 3.58 13.67 -27.12
C PHE A 11 4.83 14.53 -27.29
N ASP A 12 4.66 15.79 -27.70
CA ASP A 12 5.78 16.72 -27.98
C ASP A 12 6.48 17.20 -26.71
N GLU A 13 5.75 17.31 -25.60
CA GLU A 13 6.26 17.80 -24.32
C GLU A 13 6.16 16.71 -23.24
N VAL A 14 7.28 16.07 -22.96
CA VAL A 14 7.38 15.06 -21.92
C VAL A 14 8.43 15.47 -20.91
N PHE A 15 7.97 15.82 -19.71
CA PHE A 15 8.85 16.25 -18.62
C PHE A 15 9.07 15.12 -17.62
N HIS A 16 10.23 15.12 -17.02
CA HIS A 16 10.59 14.19 -15.95
C HIS A 16 10.89 14.95 -14.67
N LEU A 17 10.21 14.59 -13.59
CA LEU A 17 10.40 15.24 -12.29
C LEU A 17 11.79 14.90 -11.74
N LYS A 18 12.66 15.90 -11.62
CA LYS A 18 14.02 15.73 -11.13
C LYS A 18 14.03 15.28 -9.68
N GLY A 19 14.62 14.11 -9.42
CA GLY A 19 14.64 13.50 -8.09
C GLY A 19 13.40 12.68 -7.72
N GLY A 20 12.37 12.69 -8.58
CA GLY A 20 11.14 11.92 -8.38
C GLY A 20 10.18 12.54 -7.37
N ILE A 21 9.05 11.87 -7.16
CA ILE A 21 7.94 12.39 -6.34
C ILE A 21 8.31 12.52 -4.85
N LEU A 22 9.16 11.64 -4.32
CA LEU A 22 9.55 11.73 -2.91
C LEU A 22 10.36 12.99 -2.64
N LYS A 23 11.28 13.34 -3.55
CA LYS A 23 12.02 14.59 -3.45
C LYS A 23 11.12 15.82 -3.60
N TYR A 24 10.11 15.76 -4.45
CA TYR A 24 9.10 16.80 -4.56
C TYR A 24 8.37 17.01 -3.22
N PHE A 25 8.00 15.95 -2.52
CA PHE A 25 7.35 16.03 -1.22
C PHE A 25 8.27 16.56 -0.09
N GLU A 26 9.58 16.38 -0.23
CA GLU A 26 10.56 16.95 0.69
C GLU A 26 10.79 18.44 0.47
N GLU A 27 10.83 18.87 -0.81
CA GLU A 27 11.26 20.22 -1.18
C GLU A 27 10.12 21.22 -1.36
N VAL A 28 8.90 20.74 -1.72
CA VAL A 28 7.74 21.60 -1.97
C VAL A 28 6.79 21.55 -0.79
N PRO A 29 6.59 22.67 -0.09
CA PRO A 29 5.62 22.75 1.01
C PRO A 29 4.20 22.38 0.57
N SER A 30 3.40 21.82 1.46
CA SER A 30 2.05 21.33 1.15
C SER A 30 1.10 22.42 0.62
N ASP A 31 1.27 23.66 1.09
CA ASP A 31 0.50 24.83 0.64
C ASP A 31 0.85 25.32 -0.76
N GLN A 32 2.02 24.93 -1.28
CA GLN A 32 2.48 25.26 -2.64
C GLN A 32 2.42 24.06 -3.59
N SER A 33 2.06 22.91 -3.08
CA SER A 33 2.02 21.67 -3.84
C SER A 33 0.82 21.64 -4.79
N MET A 34 1.08 21.20 -6.02
CA MET A 34 0.04 20.87 -7.00
C MET A 34 -0.39 19.39 -6.93
N TRP A 35 0.21 18.61 -6.05
CA TRP A 35 -0.17 17.22 -5.85
C TRP A 35 -1.33 17.13 -4.88
N ASP A 36 -2.39 16.42 -5.28
CA ASP A 36 -3.53 16.09 -4.43
C ASP A 36 -3.54 14.61 -4.06
N GLY A 37 -3.86 14.32 -2.80
CA GLY A 37 -3.94 12.97 -2.27
C GLY A 37 -2.61 12.38 -1.81
N GLU A 38 -2.54 11.06 -1.81
CA GLU A 38 -1.40 10.28 -1.34
C GLU A 38 -0.66 9.61 -2.50
N CYS A 39 0.65 9.43 -2.36
CA CYS A 39 1.47 8.75 -3.35
C CYS A 39 1.76 7.32 -2.91
N PHE A 40 1.47 6.34 -3.78
CA PHE A 40 1.86 4.95 -3.54
C PHE A 40 3.38 4.79 -3.57
N VAL A 41 3.91 4.10 -2.56
CA VAL A 41 5.33 3.75 -2.47
C VAL A 41 5.51 2.24 -2.32
N PHE A 42 6.65 1.74 -2.77
CA PHE A 42 6.96 0.30 -2.75
C PHE A 42 7.66 -0.14 -1.47
N ASP A 43 7.37 0.53 -0.36
CA ASP A 43 7.89 0.18 0.96
C ASP A 43 6.75 -0.10 1.96
N ASN A 44 7.12 -0.29 3.24
CA ASN A 44 6.16 -0.67 4.28
C ASN A 44 5.12 0.42 4.63
N ARG A 45 5.28 1.64 4.13
CA ARG A 45 4.32 2.74 4.36
C ARG A 45 3.09 2.66 3.46
N VAL A 46 3.16 1.88 2.38
CA VAL A 46 2.13 1.72 1.33
C VAL A 46 1.88 3.02 0.57
N THR A 47 1.50 4.09 1.26
CA THR A 47 1.35 5.44 0.72
C THR A 47 2.06 6.47 1.59
N VAL A 48 2.43 7.59 1.00
CA VAL A 48 2.98 8.75 1.68
C VAL A 48 2.27 10.02 1.26
N ARG A 49 2.21 10.97 2.17
CA ARG A 49 1.77 12.35 1.98
C ARG A 49 2.96 13.30 1.97
N HIS A 50 2.68 14.59 1.90
CA HIS A 50 3.71 15.61 2.11
C HIS A 50 4.50 15.37 3.39
N ASP A 51 5.73 15.85 3.44
CA ASP A 51 6.72 15.61 4.51
C ASP A 51 7.05 14.13 4.71
N LEU A 52 6.79 13.31 3.68
CA LEU A 52 6.99 11.84 3.68
C LEU A 52 6.26 11.13 4.84
N ALA A 53 5.25 11.78 5.41
CA ALA A 53 4.43 11.17 6.45
C ALA A 53 3.69 9.94 5.89
N PRO A 54 3.57 8.84 6.65
CA PRO A 54 2.78 7.68 6.24
C PRO A 54 1.35 8.08 5.89
N GLY A 55 0.83 7.52 4.81
CA GLY A 55 -0.54 7.73 4.38
C GLY A 55 -1.56 6.89 5.16
N SER A 56 -2.80 6.93 4.69
CA SER A 56 -3.94 6.26 5.33
C SER A 56 -4.31 4.93 4.69
N PHE A 57 -3.69 4.59 3.55
CA PHE A 57 -3.98 3.35 2.83
C PHE A 57 -3.25 2.15 3.43
N ASP A 58 -3.92 1.02 3.43
CA ASP A 58 -3.31 -0.30 3.65
C ASP A 58 -3.05 -0.99 2.31
N GLN A 59 -2.50 -2.19 2.31
CA GLN A 59 -2.20 -2.95 1.11
C GLN A 59 -2.93 -4.29 1.09
N CYS A 60 -3.61 -4.57 -0.02
CA CYS A 60 -4.17 -5.89 -0.24
C CYS A 60 -3.05 -6.93 -0.37
N HIS A 61 -3.01 -7.92 0.51
CA HIS A 61 -1.98 -8.96 0.51
C HIS A 61 -2.06 -9.94 -0.67
N ALA A 62 -3.17 -9.95 -1.42
CA ALA A 62 -3.32 -10.80 -2.60
C ALA A 62 -2.82 -10.11 -3.88
N CYS A 63 -3.33 -8.91 -4.19
CA CYS A 63 -3.02 -8.21 -5.45
C CYS A 63 -2.04 -7.04 -5.28
N ARG A 64 -1.62 -6.72 -4.06
CA ARG A 64 -0.70 -5.64 -3.72
C ARG A 64 -1.22 -4.22 -4.02
N HIS A 65 -2.51 -4.07 -4.30
CA HIS A 65 -3.13 -2.76 -4.49
C HIS A 65 -3.30 -2.04 -3.16
N PRO A 66 -3.15 -0.71 -3.12
CA PRO A 66 -3.54 0.07 -1.95
C PRO A 66 -5.05 -0.04 -1.76
N VAL A 67 -5.49 -0.12 -0.52
CA VAL A 67 -6.90 -0.17 -0.12
C VAL A 67 -7.18 0.95 0.87
N SER A 68 -8.23 1.71 0.60
CA SER A 68 -8.70 2.78 1.47
C SER A 68 -9.56 2.22 2.62
N ALA A 69 -9.90 3.06 3.58
CA ALA A 69 -10.85 2.70 4.62
C ALA A 69 -12.24 2.33 4.05
N GLU A 70 -12.65 2.99 2.95
CA GLU A 70 -13.89 2.68 2.24
C GLU A 70 -13.82 1.32 1.56
N ASP A 71 -12.69 1.00 0.89
CA ASP A 71 -12.46 -0.32 0.29
C ASP A 71 -12.51 -1.43 1.34
N MET A 72 -11.96 -1.18 2.54
CA MET A 72 -11.99 -2.13 3.66
C MET A 72 -13.39 -2.32 4.26
N ALA A 73 -14.28 -1.33 4.12
CA ALA A 73 -15.68 -1.45 4.52
C ALA A 73 -16.55 -2.21 3.49
N SER A 74 -16.02 -2.49 2.31
CA SER A 74 -16.74 -3.24 1.27
C SER A 74 -16.98 -4.69 1.69
N VAL A 75 -18.14 -5.24 1.31
CA VAL A 75 -18.48 -6.66 1.48
C VAL A 75 -17.57 -7.62 0.71
N LEU A 76 -16.83 -7.10 -0.27
CA LEU A 76 -15.85 -7.84 -1.07
C LEU A 76 -14.44 -7.83 -0.47
N TYR A 77 -14.26 -7.09 0.63
CA TYR A 77 -12.99 -7.07 1.34
C TYR A 77 -12.92 -8.18 2.36
N GLU A 78 -11.92 -9.02 2.22
CA GLU A 78 -11.57 -10.06 3.18
C GLU A 78 -10.13 -9.85 3.64
N GLU A 79 -9.94 -9.46 4.92
CA GLU A 79 -8.61 -9.16 5.48
C GLU A 79 -7.60 -10.27 5.17
N GLY A 80 -6.48 -9.90 4.56
CA GLY A 80 -5.42 -10.82 4.20
C GLY A 80 -5.71 -11.74 3.01
N ILE A 81 -6.91 -11.73 2.45
CA ILE A 81 -7.37 -12.65 1.39
C ILE A 81 -7.64 -11.93 0.10
N SER A 82 -8.50 -10.90 0.09
CA SER A 82 -8.88 -10.19 -1.13
C SER A 82 -9.36 -8.77 -0.85
N CYS A 83 -9.39 -7.92 -1.87
CA CYS A 83 -10.07 -6.64 -1.87
C CYS A 83 -11.07 -6.58 -3.03
N ALA A 84 -11.95 -5.57 -3.05
CA ALA A 84 -12.97 -5.40 -4.08
C ALA A 84 -12.43 -5.52 -5.51
N ARG A 85 -11.20 -5.04 -5.73
CA ARG A 85 -10.55 -5.10 -7.04
C ARG A 85 -10.18 -6.51 -7.49
N CYS A 86 -9.72 -7.37 -6.60
CA CYS A 86 -9.25 -8.71 -6.97
C CYS A 86 -10.22 -9.84 -6.60
N TYR A 87 -11.31 -9.53 -5.92
CA TYR A 87 -12.26 -10.52 -5.41
C TYR A 87 -12.70 -11.53 -6.48
N ASP A 88 -13.18 -11.04 -7.64
CA ASP A 88 -13.69 -11.88 -8.73
C ASP A 88 -12.59 -12.52 -9.58
N SER A 89 -11.42 -11.90 -9.65
CA SER A 89 -10.30 -12.33 -10.51
C SER A 89 -9.27 -13.19 -9.79
N LEU A 90 -9.37 -13.35 -8.47
CA LEU A 90 -8.39 -14.08 -7.67
C LEU A 90 -8.50 -15.58 -7.93
N PRO A 91 -7.44 -16.25 -8.47
CA PRO A 91 -7.47 -17.69 -8.71
C PRO A 91 -7.74 -18.46 -7.41
N GLU A 92 -8.57 -19.49 -7.49
CA GLU A 92 -8.99 -20.29 -6.34
C GLU A 92 -7.79 -20.82 -5.53
N LYS A 93 -6.77 -21.32 -6.19
CA LYS A 93 -5.52 -21.77 -5.53
C LYS A 93 -4.85 -20.66 -4.71
N THR A 94 -4.90 -19.41 -5.19
CA THR A 94 -4.34 -18.24 -4.50
C THR A 94 -5.21 -17.86 -3.30
N ARG A 95 -6.53 -17.89 -3.47
CA ARG A 95 -7.50 -17.66 -2.40
C ARG A 95 -7.31 -18.66 -1.25
N GLN A 96 -7.23 -19.95 -1.56
CA GLN A 96 -7.01 -21.00 -0.55
C GLN A 96 -5.70 -20.81 0.23
N ARG A 97 -4.61 -20.44 -0.45
CA ARG A 97 -3.34 -20.10 0.21
C ARG A 97 -3.45 -18.87 1.12
N ALA A 98 -4.20 -17.86 0.70
CA ALA A 98 -4.43 -16.67 1.48
C ALA A 98 -5.25 -16.97 2.75
N ILE A 99 -6.32 -17.77 2.62
CA ILE A 99 -7.15 -18.25 3.73
C ILE A 99 -6.30 -19.02 4.76
N GLU A 100 -5.49 -19.97 4.31
CA GLU A 100 -4.64 -20.75 5.22
C GLU A 100 -3.59 -19.87 5.91
N ARG A 101 -2.98 -18.94 5.18
CA ARG A 101 -2.06 -17.95 5.77
C ARG A 101 -2.76 -17.12 6.85
N GLN A 102 -3.95 -16.59 6.56
CA GLN A 102 -4.69 -15.77 7.52
C GLN A 102 -5.11 -16.59 8.75
N ARG A 103 -5.51 -17.84 8.55
CA ARG A 103 -5.78 -18.76 9.64
C ARG A 103 -4.56 -18.95 10.55
N GLN A 104 -3.35 -19.15 9.99
CA GLN A 104 -2.12 -19.30 10.77
C GLN A 104 -1.78 -18.01 11.54
N ILE A 105 -1.97 -16.86 10.95
CA ILE A 105 -1.79 -15.56 11.61
C ILE A 105 -2.74 -15.44 12.81
N THR A 106 -4.02 -15.75 12.63
CA THR A 106 -5.02 -15.70 13.70
C THR A 106 -4.68 -16.67 14.84
N LEU A 107 -4.28 -17.89 14.51
CA LEU A 107 -3.86 -18.88 15.51
C LEU A 107 -2.63 -18.42 16.29
N ALA A 108 -1.65 -17.81 15.62
CA ALA A 108 -0.46 -17.28 16.29
C ALA A 108 -0.82 -16.12 17.25
N LYS A 109 -1.72 -15.21 16.83
CA LYS A 109 -2.24 -14.14 17.70
C LYS A 109 -2.92 -14.71 18.96
N VAL A 110 -3.79 -15.71 18.81
CA VAL A 110 -4.50 -16.36 19.93
C VAL A 110 -3.54 -17.05 20.89
N ARG A 111 -2.44 -17.65 20.36
CA ARG A 111 -1.44 -18.36 21.14
C ARG A 111 -0.35 -17.45 21.70
N ASN A 112 -0.42 -16.16 21.46
CA ASN A 112 0.61 -15.17 21.80
C ASN A 112 2.02 -15.57 21.29
N GLN A 113 2.05 -16.15 20.09
CA GLN A 113 3.28 -16.58 19.41
C GLN A 113 3.74 -15.51 18.41
N PRO A 114 5.05 -15.47 18.05
CA PRO A 114 5.52 -14.60 16.99
C PRO A 114 4.76 -14.81 15.68
N HIS A 115 4.60 -13.75 14.92
CA HIS A 115 3.91 -13.80 13.63
C HIS A 115 4.61 -14.79 12.68
N PRO A 116 3.92 -15.79 12.08
CA PRO A 116 4.54 -16.87 11.33
C PRO A 116 5.25 -16.43 10.03
N ILE A 117 4.99 -15.22 9.56
CA ILE A 117 5.54 -14.67 8.29
C ILE A 117 6.37 -13.40 8.54
N GLY A 118 6.83 -13.18 9.79
CA GLY A 118 7.42 -11.90 10.17
C GLY A 118 6.36 -10.80 10.32
N GLN A 119 6.58 -9.87 11.22
CA GLN A 119 5.67 -8.71 11.33
C GLN A 119 5.95 -7.74 10.18
N PRO A 120 4.94 -7.29 9.43
CA PRO A 120 5.07 -6.08 8.64
C PRO A 120 5.40 -4.93 9.60
N GLN A 121 6.51 -4.24 9.38
CA GLN A 121 7.02 -3.22 10.32
C GLN A 121 6.06 -2.02 10.51
N HIS A 122 5.05 -1.86 9.65
CA HIS A 122 4.06 -0.78 9.74
C HIS A 122 2.95 -1.02 10.79
N LEU A 123 2.81 -2.23 11.35
CA LEU A 123 1.85 -2.53 12.42
C LEU A 123 2.41 -2.32 13.83
N ALA A 124 3.64 -1.81 13.96
CA ALA A 124 4.13 -1.31 15.23
C ALA A 124 3.34 -0.02 15.55
N SER A 125 2.28 -0.14 16.35
CA SER A 125 1.56 1.01 16.91
C SER A 125 2.56 1.98 17.54
N PRO A 126 2.49 3.30 17.24
CA PRO A 126 3.39 4.29 17.81
C PRO A 126 3.13 4.58 19.29
N ASN A 127 2.38 3.74 20.00
CA ASN A 127 1.96 3.92 21.40
C ASN A 127 2.38 2.80 22.36
N ALA A 128 3.52 2.19 22.17
CA ALA A 128 4.16 1.51 23.28
C ALA A 128 4.88 2.58 24.13
N LYS A 129 4.17 3.18 25.08
CA LYS A 129 4.79 3.93 26.17
C LYS A 129 5.64 2.92 26.94
N VAL A 130 6.94 3.16 26.93
CA VAL A 130 7.88 2.57 27.89
C VAL A 130 7.70 3.38 29.17
N ASP A 131 7.14 2.76 30.19
CA ASP A 131 7.30 3.22 31.57
C ASP A 131 8.70 2.84 32.07
#